data_de615af6418dda47a66cd693d5163589
#
_entry.id   de615af6418dda47a66cd693d5163589
#
_cell.length_a   1.000
_cell.length_b   1.000
_cell.length_c   1.000
_cell.angle_alpha   90.00
_cell.angle_beta   90.00
_cell.angle_gamma   90.00
#
_symmetry.space_group_name_H-M   'P 1'
#
loop_
_entity.id
_entity.type
_entity.pdbx_description
1 polymer ?
#
loop_
_entity_poly.entity_id
_entity_poly.type
_entity_poly.pdbx_seq_one_letter_code
_entity_poly.pdbx_strand_id
1 'polypeptide(L)'
;MTQLREDFLWGGALAAHQFEGGWNKGGKGPSVVDVLTAGAHGVPRRITDKIEQNEFYPNHEAIDFYTNYKEDIALFAEMGLKVLRTSIAWTRIFPKGDEIEPNEEGLQFYDNVFDELLKHHIKPVITLSHFEMPLHLAREYGGFRSRKVVDCFERFAEAVFTRYKDKVEYWMTFNEINNQMDVGNPLFLWTNAGIQVQPGEDARSVMYISAHHQLLASAKAVIVGKKINPEFKIGAMVSHVPVYPYSCDPKDIMAAEIANRERFFFPDVHVRGKYPAYALKELDRLGVKLPIEPGDEDILASGTVDYLAFSYYMSTAVKHDAVADPTSILNGGLKGGIDNPYLKSSDWGWTIDPIGLRYVLNTLYNRYQLPLFIVENGFGAIDTVEADGSINDDTRIDYFRSHIEAVKEAVLEDGVDLLGYTPWGIIDVVSFTTGEMKKRYGMIYVDRDNEGNGTMKRSKKKSFEWYKNVIATNGEDL
;
A
#
# COMPACT_ATOMS: atom_id res chain seq x y z
N MET A 1 9.64 9.42 -27.38
CA MET A 1 8.52 10.31 -26.91
C MET A 1 9.18 11.49 -26.23
N THR A 2 8.67 12.71 -26.42
CA THR A 2 9.22 13.92 -25.79
C THR A 2 8.41 14.38 -24.58
N GLN A 3 7.24 13.76 -24.34
CA GLN A 3 6.30 14.08 -23.27
C GLN A 3 5.67 12.80 -22.71
N LEU A 4 5.17 12.85 -21.49
CA LEU A 4 4.33 11.79 -20.92
C LEU A 4 3.06 11.63 -21.75
N ARG A 5 2.47 10.44 -21.75
CA ARG A 5 1.21 10.16 -22.47
C ARG A 5 0.09 11.12 -22.02
N GLU A 6 -0.80 11.52 -22.94
CA GLU A 6 -1.89 12.48 -22.64
C GLU A 6 -2.87 11.94 -21.58
N ASP A 7 -3.06 10.62 -21.54
CA ASP A 7 -3.91 9.91 -20.58
C ASP A 7 -3.16 9.44 -19.33
N PHE A 8 -1.99 10.04 -19.02
CA PHE A 8 -1.24 9.73 -17.83
C PHE A 8 -2.08 9.97 -16.57
N LEU A 9 -2.13 8.97 -15.68
CA LEU A 9 -3.01 8.95 -14.52
C LEU A 9 -2.38 9.70 -13.34
N TRP A 10 -2.43 11.03 -13.39
CA TRP A 10 -2.08 11.88 -12.25
C TRP A 10 -3.15 11.79 -11.18
N GLY A 11 -2.78 11.53 -9.93
CA GLY A 11 -3.77 11.38 -8.88
C GLY A 11 -3.25 11.56 -7.47
N GLY A 12 -3.94 10.95 -6.53
CA GLY A 12 -3.55 10.84 -5.13
C GLY A 12 -3.91 9.46 -4.58
N ALA A 13 -3.24 9.05 -3.50
CA ALA A 13 -3.43 7.74 -2.90
C ALA A 13 -3.79 7.85 -1.42
N LEU A 14 -4.72 7.00 -0.98
CA LEU A 14 -5.23 6.88 0.38
C LEU A 14 -5.52 5.41 0.71
N ALA A 15 -5.73 5.10 1.99
CA ALA A 15 -6.20 3.80 2.46
C ALA A 15 -7.37 3.97 3.42
N ALA A 16 -8.45 3.22 3.23
CA ALA A 16 -9.69 3.36 3.97
C ALA A 16 -9.49 3.51 5.50
N HIS A 17 -8.72 2.63 6.10
CA HIS A 17 -8.48 2.65 7.55
C HIS A 17 -7.71 3.88 8.07
N GLN A 18 -6.99 4.61 7.20
CA GLN A 18 -6.17 5.75 7.62
C GLN A 18 -6.89 7.09 7.48
N PHE A 19 -8.00 7.13 6.72
CA PHE A 19 -8.70 8.40 6.48
C PHE A 19 -10.23 8.35 6.65
N GLU A 20 -10.88 7.20 6.42
CA GLU A 20 -12.35 7.14 6.44
C GLU A 20 -12.95 7.47 7.80
N GLY A 21 -12.46 6.87 8.88
CA GLY A 21 -13.14 6.91 10.15
C GLY A 21 -14.47 6.15 10.14
N GLY A 22 -15.40 6.52 11.02
CA GLY A 22 -16.71 5.84 11.08
C GLY A 22 -16.59 4.33 11.27
N TRP A 23 -15.65 3.89 12.10
CA TRP A 23 -15.26 2.49 12.30
C TRP A 23 -16.40 1.55 12.69
N ASN A 24 -17.45 2.10 13.32
CA ASN A 24 -18.66 1.38 13.79
C ASN A 24 -19.96 1.92 13.17
N LYS A 25 -19.87 2.70 12.09
CA LYS A 25 -21.04 3.26 11.38
C LYS A 25 -21.38 2.41 10.16
N GLY A 26 -22.65 2.48 9.74
CA GLY A 26 -23.09 1.82 8.50
C GLY A 26 -22.98 0.30 8.53
N GLY A 27 -23.13 -0.33 9.70
CA GLY A 27 -23.01 -1.79 9.85
C GLY A 27 -21.58 -2.32 9.74
N LYS A 28 -20.54 -1.45 9.68
CA LYS A 28 -19.13 -1.89 9.63
C LYS A 28 -18.76 -2.71 10.86
N GLY A 29 -18.14 -3.87 10.62
CA GLY A 29 -17.52 -4.66 11.68
C GLY A 29 -16.08 -4.22 11.98
N PRO A 30 -15.48 -4.70 13.11
CA PRO A 30 -14.10 -4.42 13.43
C PRO A 30 -13.13 -5.16 12.49
N SER A 31 -12.08 -4.48 12.09
CA SER A 31 -10.96 -5.03 11.34
C SER A 31 -9.72 -5.22 12.23
N VAL A 32 -8.69 -5.86 11.69
CA VAL A 32 -7.40 -6.06 12.38
C VAL A 32 -6.71 -4.73 12.75
N VAL A 33 -7.00 -3.64 12.04
CA VAL A 33 -6.44 -2.31 12.36
C VAL A 33 -7.24 -1.57 13.42
N ASP A 34 -8.48 -1.95 13.67
CA ASP A 34 -9.32 -1.35 14.72
C ASP A 34 -8.89 -1.76 16.15
N VAL A 35 -7.98 -2.72 16.26
CA VAL A 35 -7.34 -3.14 17.52
C VAL A 35 -5.85 -2.74 17.59
N LEU A 36 -5.40 -1.82 16.73
CA LEU A 36 -4.06 -1.23 16.78
C LEU A 36 -4.09 0.09 17.53
N THR A 37 -3.42 0.14 18.70
CA THR A 37 -3.29 1.37 19.49
C THR A 37 -2.49 2.45 18.75
N ALA A 38 -2.54 3.67 19.23
CA ALA A 38 -1.54 4.67 18.86
C ALA A 38 -0.14 4.20 19.28
N GLY A 39 0.84 4.60 18.49
CA GLY A 39 2.27 4.55 18.79
C GLY A 39 2.86 5.95 18.64
N ALA A 40 4.17 6.02 18.44
CA ALA A 40 4.89 7.26 18.14
C ALA A 40 6.20 6.93 17.44
N HIS A 41 6.94 7.95 17.00
CA HIS A 41 8.31 7.75 16.51
C HIS A 41 9.15 7.02 17.58
N GLY A 42 9.68 5.84 17.25
CA GLY A 42 10.41 4.97 18.18
C GLY A 42 9.55 4.18 19.18
N VAL A 43 8.23 4.33 19.16
CA VAL A 43 7.30 3.57 20.01
C VAL A 43 6.34 2.76 19.12
N PRO A 44 6.44 1.42 19.08
CA PRO A 44 5.61 0.61 18.21
C PRO A 44 4.13 0.64 18.67
N ARG A 45 3.24 0.49 17.70
CA ARG A 45 1.82 0.23 17.94
C ARG A 45 1.65 -1.15 18.56
N ARG A 46 0.64 -1.31 19.41
CA ARG A 46 0.31 -2.59 20.04
C ARG A 46 -0.96 -3.18 19.42
N ILE A 47 -0.99 -4.49 19.28
CA ILE A 47 -2.18 -5.26 18.91
C ILE A 47 -2.88 -5.63 20.22
N THR A 48 -4.12 -5.15 20.43
CA THR A 48 -4.93 -5.54 21.60
C THR A 48 -5.84 -6.72 21.24
N ASP A 49 -6.21 -7.51 22.26
CA ASP A 49 -7.10 -8.68 22.02
C ASP A 49 -8.50 -8.25 21.60
N LYS A 50 -8.95 -7.12 22.11
CA LYS A 50 -10.24 -6.50 21.83
C LYS A 50 -10.09 -4.99 21.89
N ILE A 51 -11.10 -4.26 21.44
CA ILE A 51 -11.19 -2.81 21.63
C ILE A 51 -11.38 -2.52 23.12
N GLU A 52 -10.43 -1.81 23.73
CA GLU A 52 -10.37 -1.47 25.15
C GLU A 52 -10.79 -0.02 25.37
N GLN A 53 -11.58 0.23 26.43
CA GLN A 53 -12.17 1.58 26.68
C GLN A 53 -11.13 2.64 27.02
N ASN A 54 -9.98 2.25 27.55
CA ASN A 54 -8.93 3.17 28.00
C ASN A 54 -7.77 3.32 27.02
N GLU A 55 -7.91 2.76 25.82
CA GLU A 55 -6.89 2.84 24.76
C GLU A 55 -7.36 3.79 23.65
N PHE A 56 -6.40 4.48 23.06
CA PHE A 56 -6.66 5.32 21.89
C PHE A 56 -6.35 4.57 20.58
N TYR A 57 -7.34 4.49 19.72
CA TYR A 57 -7.26 3.86 18.41
C TYR A 57 -7.42 4.93 17.31
N PRO A 58 -6.33 5.48 16.78
CA PRO A 58 -6.39 6.65 15.90
C PRO A 58 -7.18 6.39 14.61
N ASN A 59 -7.23 5.14 14.15
CA ASN A 59 -7.95 4.75 12.95
C ASN A 59 -9.49 4.77 13.11
N HIS A 60 -10.03 4.77 14.34
CA HIS A 60 -11.47 4.74 14.56
C HIS A 60 -12.18 5.98 13.99
N GLU A 61 -11.58 7.14 14.17
CA GLU A 61 -12.11 8.41 13.62
C GLU A 61 -11.32 8.85 12.39
N ALA A 62 -10.03 8.52 12.36
CA ALA A 62 -9.09 8.95 11.32
C ALA A 62 -9.25 10.44 11.01
N ILE A 63 -9.66 10.85 9.81
CA ILE A 63 -9.99 12.24 9.47
C ILE A 63 -11.48 12.42 9.14
N ASP A 64 -12.30 11.43 9.48
CA ASP A 64 -13.77 11.41 9.26
C ASP A 64 -14.17 11.70 7.79
N PHE A 65 -13.47 11.11 6.85
CA PHE A 65 -13.88 11.15 5.43
C PHE A 65 -15.26 10.52 5.23
N TYR A 66 -15.63 9.53 6.05
CA TYR A 66 -16.96 8.90 6.00
C TYR A 66 -18.09 9.93 6.00
N THR A 67 -17.95 10.99 6.77
CA THR A 67 -18.93 12.11 6.85
C THR A 67 -18.63 13.20 5.83
N ASN A 68 -17.33 13.51 5.60
CA ASN A 68 -16.88 14.70 4.87
C ASN A 68 -16.46 14.42 3.41
N TYR A 69 -16.71 13.22 2.86
CA TYR A 69 -16.19 12.79 1.56
C TYR A 69 -16.50 13.76 0.41
N LYS A 70 -17.64 14.45 0.43
CA LYS A 70 -18.00 15.41 -0.65
C LYS A 70 -17.09 16.63 -0.65
N GLU A 71 -16.77 17.15 0.54
CA GLU A 71 -15.87 18.30 0.69
C GLU A 71 -14.43 17.92 0.30
N ASP A 72 -13.98 16.75 0.76
CA ASP A 72 -12.65 16.26 0.46
C ASP A 72 -12.49 15.97 -1.06
N ILE A 73 -13.48 15.34 -1.69
CA ILE A 73 -13.47 15.09 -3.14
C ILE A 73 -13.53 16.41 -3.93
N ALA A 74 -14.25 17.44 -3.46
CA ALA A 74 -14.23 18.74 -4.10
C ALA A 74 -12.83 19.40 -4.08
N LEU A 75 -12.07 19.23 -2.99
CA LEU A 75 -10.66 19.67 -2.93
C LEU A 75 -9.76 18.86 -3.88
N PHE A 76 -9.97 17.56 -4.01
CA PHE A 76 -9.25 16.73 -4.97
C PHE A 76 -9.55 17.16 -6.41
N ALA A 77 -10.79 17.48 -6.70
CA ALA A 77 -11.21 18.01 -8.02
C ALA A 77 -10.59 19.38 -8.30
N GLU A 78 -10.55 20.26 -7.32
CA GLU A 78 -9.89 21.57 -7.45
C GLU A 78 -8.38 21.44 -7.70
N MET A 79 -7.73 20.44 -7.10
CA MET A 79 -6.32 20.10 -7.37
C MET A 79 -6.13 19.54 -8.79
N GLY A 80 -7.19 19.08 -9.44
CA GLY A 80 -7.17 18.54 -10.80
C GLY A 80 -6.84 17.05 -10.88
N LEU A 81 -7.04 16.29 -9.81
CA LEU A 81 -6.80 14.85 -9.83
C LEU A 81 -7.57 14.17 -10.94
N LYS A 82 -6.92 13.31 -11.70
CA LYS A 82 -7.55 12.45 -12.73
C LYS A 82 -7.96 11.10 -12.15
N VAL A 83 -7.25 10.64 -11.11
CA VAL A 83 -7.57 9.41 -10.39
C VAL A 83 -7.44 9.60 -8.88
N LEU A 84 -8.26 8.88 -8.11
CA LEU A 84 -8.06 8.69 -6.68
C LEU A 84 -7.87 7.20 -6.41
N ARG A 85 -6.69 6.83 -5.93
CA ARG A 85 -6.44 5.49 -5.44
C ARG A 85 -6.86 5.41 -3.98
N THR A 86 -7.72 4.44 -3.66
CA THR A 86 -8.10 4.12 -2.30
C THR A 86 -8.41 2.63 -2.15
N SER A 87 -8.89 2.22 -0.98
CA SER A 87 -9.31 0.85 -0.72
C SER A 87 -10.79 0.78 -0.32
N ILE A 88 -11.37 -0.41 -0.39
CA ILE A 88 -12.66 -0.71 0.20
C ILE A 88 -12.41 -1.43 1.53
N ALA A 89 -12.92 -0.88 2.64
CA ALA A 89 -12.89 -1.56 3.93
C ALA A 89 -13.72 -2.85 3.83
N TRP A 90 -13.04 -4.01 3.85
CA TRP A 90 -13.71 -5.31 3.74
C TRP A 90 -14.84 -5.46 4.76
N THR A 91 -14.62 -4.97 5.98
CA THR A 91 -15.60 -5.03 7.08
C THR A 91 -16.82 -4.12 6.92
N ARG A 92 -16.81 -3.16 5.98
CA ARG A 92 -18.03 -2.44 5.59
C ARG A 92 -18.94 -3.32 4.73
N ILE A 93 -18.35 -4.20 3.93
CA ILE A 93 -19.08 -5.07 2.99
C ILE A 93 -19.48 -6.38 3.65
N PHE A 94 -18.56 -7.00 4.38
CA PHE A 94 -18.77 -8.21 5.16
C PHE A 94 -18.22 -7.99 6.58
N PRO A 95 -19.06 -7.58 7.54
CA PRO A 95 -18.64 -7.17 8.89
C PRO A 95 -17.80 -8.19 9.66
N LYS A 96 -18.06 -9.48 9.48
CA LYS A 96 -17.27 -10.60 10.01
C LYS A 96 -16.38 -11.26 8.97
N GLY A 97 -16.68 -11.06 7.68
CA GLY A 97 -15.94 -11.59 6.54
C GLY A 97 -16.42 -12.95 6.04
N ASP A 98 -17.19 -13.70 6.82
CA ASP A 98 -17.70 -15.04 6.47
C ASP A 98 -19.21 -15.10 6.23
N GLU A 99 -19.89 -13.97 6.24
CA GLU A 99 -21.30 -13.87 5.86
C GLU A 99 -21.50 -14.31 4.39
N ILE A 100 -22.72 -14.76 4.09
CA ILE A 100 -23.13 -15.11 2.72
C ILE A 100 -23.52 -13.86 1.94
N GLU A 101 -24.28 -12.95 2.57
CA GLU A 101 -24.81 -11.74 1.96
C GLU A 101 -23.99 -10.51 2.41
N PRO A 102 -23.68 -9.59 1.48
CA PRO A 102 -22.99 -8.37 1.82
C PRO A 102 -23.89 -7.36 2.56
N ASN A 103 -23.28 -6.48 3.33
CA ASN A 103 -23.94 -5.36 3.98
C ASN A 103 -24.27 -4.26 2.94
N GLU A 104 -25.54 -4.07 2.66
CA GLU A 104 -26.02 -3.09 1.65
C GLU A 104 -25.67 -1.66 2.03
N GLU A 105 -25.68 -1.31 3.31
CA GLU A 105 -25.32 0.05 3.78
C GLU A 105 -23.85 0.38 3.46
N GLY A 106 -22.95 -0.60 3.59
CA GLY A 106 -21.55 -0.48 3.21
C GLY A 106 -21.36 -0.36 1.69
N LEU A 107 -22.10 -1.16 0.92
CA LEU A 107 -22.09 -1.06 -0.55
C LEU A 107 -22.57 0.32 -1.00
N GLN A 108 -23.65 0.84 -0.41
CA GLN A 108 -24.21 2.14 -0.75
C GLN A 108 -23.26 3.30 -0.40
N PHE A 109 -22.49 3.17 0.69
CA PHE A 109 -21.47 4.17 1.02
C PHE A 109 -20.45 4.33 -0.12
N TYR A 110 -19.89 3.24 -0.63
CA TYR A 110 -18.94 3.31 -1.74
C TYR A 110 -19.60 3.68 -3.08
N ASP A 111 -20.87 3.32 -3.31
CA ASP A 111 -21.62 3.88 -4.44
C ASP A 111 -21.61 5.41 -4.43
N ASN A 112 -21.94 5.99 -3.26
CA ASN A 112 -21.99 7.45 -3.10
C ASN A 112 -20.60 8.09 -3.29
N VAL A 113 -19.53 7.45 -2.77
CA VAL A 113 -18.15 7.95 -2.93
C VAL A 113 -17.72 7.90 -4.41
N PHE A 114 -17.97 6.78 -5.09
CA PHE A 114 -17.56 6.63 -6.49
C PHE A 114 -18.39 7.52 -7.42
N ASP A 115 -19.68 7.68 -7.16
CA ASP A 115 -20.53 8.62 -7.93
C ASP A 115 -20.06 10.07 -7.76
N GLU A 116 -19.65 10.46 -6.54
CA GLU A 116 -19.11 11.80 -6.32
C GLU A 116 -17.75 11.99 -7.03
N LEU A 117 -16.86 10.99 -7.01
CA LEU A 117 -15.60 11.03 -7.77
C LEU A 117 -15.85 11.17 -9.27
N LEU A 118 -16.72 10.33 -9.85
CA LEU A 118 -17.04 10.33 -11.26
C LEU A 118 -17.73 11.63 -11.70
N LYS A 119 -18.58 12.21 -10.89
CA LYS A 119 -19.19 13.54 -11.11
C LYS A 119 -18.11 14.62 -11.30
N HIS A 120 -16.99 14.49 -10.63
CA HIS A 120 -15.83 15.39 -10.75
C HIS A 120 -14.78 14.90 -11.77
N HIS A 121 -15.11 13.90 -12.60
CA HIS A 121 -14.21 13.29 -13.59
C HIS A 121 -12.94 12.66 -12.99
N ILE A 122 -13.00 12.26 -11.72
CA ILE A 122 -11.92 11.53 -11.04
C ILE A 122 -12.25 10.04 -11.12
N LYS A 123 -11.39 9.24 -11.78
CA LYS A 123 -11.57 7.78 -11.83
C LYS A 123 -11.17 7.13 -10.51
N PRO A 124 -11.99 6.24 -9.93
CA PRO A 124 -11.56 5.41 -8.80
C PRO A 124 -10.51 4.38 -9.24
N VAL A 125 -9.46 4.20 -8.45
CA VAL A 125 -8.47 3.11 -8.53
C VAL A 125 -8.51 2.38 -7.20
N ILE A 126 -8.95 1.13 -7.18
CA ILE A 126 -9.38 0.48 -5.93
C ILE A 126 -8.49 -0.71 -5.56
N THR A 127 -8.02 -0.70 -4.32
CA THR A 127 -7.38 -1.84 -3.66
C THR A 127 -8.44 -2.61 -2.87
N LEU A 128 -8.59 -3.92 -3.13
CA LEU A 128 -9.56 -4.76 -2.42
C LEU A 128 -9.23 -4.90 -0.94
N SER A 129 -7.97 -5.21 -0.60
CA SER A 129 -7.53 -5.34 0.79
C SER A 129 -6.31 -4.47 1.06
N HIS A 130 -6.47 -3.46 1.92
CA HIS A 130 -5.41 -2.59 2.37
C HIS A 130 -5.29 -2.64 3.90
N PHE A 131 -4.73 -3.75 4.41
CA PHE A 131 -4.46 -4.01 5.83
C PHE A 131 -5.70 -4.14 6.73
N GLU A 132 -6.88 -4.33 6.16
CA GLU A 132 -8.17 -4.30 6.87
C GLU A 132 -8.94 -5.63 6.82
N MET A 133 -8.25 -6.75 7.05
CA MET A 133 -8.96 -8.02 7.21
C MET A 133 -9.99 -7.93 8.35
N PRO A 134 -11.20 -8.51 8.21
CA PRO A 134 -12.14 -8.65 9.32
C PRO A 134 -11.50 -9.32 10.54
N LEU A 135 -11.61 -8.70 11.72
CA LEU A 135 -11.02 -9.21 12.95
C LEU A 135 -11.50 -10.61 13.29
N HIS A 136 -12.75 -10.92 12.97
CA HIS A 136 -13.33 -12.25 13.14
C HIS A 136 -12.57 -13.32 12.32
N LEU A 137 -12.22 -13.04 11.05
CA LEU A 137 -11.44 -13.99 10.25
C LEU A 137 -10.03 -14.22 10.84
N ALA A 138 -9.41 -13.17 11.38
CA ALA A 138 -8.11 -13.29 12.02
C ALA A 138 -8.18 -14.10 13.32
N ARG A 139 -9.23 -13.91 14.14
CA ARG A 139 -9.36 -14.56 15.45
C ARG A 139 -9.91 -15.99 15.36
N GLU A 140 -10.96 -16.21 14.55
CA GLU A 140 -11.62 -17.50 14.44
C GLU A 140 -10.85 -18.49 13.55
N TYR A 141 -10.29 -18.00 12.43
CA TYR A 141 -9.64 -18.87 11.45
C TYR A 141 -8.12 -18.71 11.40
N GLY A 142 -7.54 -17.79 12.17
CA GLY A 142 -6.11 -17.47 12.12
C GLY A 142 -5.69 -16.77 10.83
N GLY A 143 -6.59 -15.97 10.24
CA GLY A 143 -6.34 -15.25 9.01
C GLY A 143 -6.04 -16.19 7.84
N PHE A 144 -5.12 -15.79 6.97
CA PHE A 144 -4.71 -16.58 5.81
C PHE A 144 -3.91 -17.86 6.12
N ARG A 145 -3.77 -18.26 7.40
CA ARG A 145 -3.40 -19.64 7.73
C ARG A 145 -4.47 -20.62 7.24
N SER A 146 -5.73 -20.19 7.22
CA SER A 146 -6.86 -21.00 6.83
C SER A 146 -7.24 -20.77 5.37
N ARG A 147 -7.37 -21.88 4.64
CA ARG A 147 -7.88 -21.88 3.26
C ARG A 147 -9.30 -21.30 3.14
N LYS A 148 -10.13 -21.43 4.20
CA LYS A 148 -11.46 -20.82 4.24
C LYS A 148 -11.45 -19.31 3.99
N VAL A 149 -10.39 -18.61 4.41
CA VAL A 149 -10.26 -17.16 4.19
C VAL A 149 -10.05 -16.83 2.72
N VAL A 150 -9.51 -17.75 1.93
CA VAL A 150 -9.42 -17.63 0.46
C VAL A 150 -10.81 -17.48 -0.16
N ASP A 151 -11.75 -18.36 0.25
CA ASP A 151 -13.12 -18.34 -0.27
C ASP A 151 -13.91 -17.12 0.23
N CYS A 152 -13.62 -16.66 1.45
CA CYS A 152 -14.19 -15.41 1.98
C CYS A 152 -13.71 -14.19 1.16
N PHE A 153 -12.43 -14.16 0.80
CA PHE A 153 -11.87 -13.07 -0.03
C PHE A 153 -12.43 -13.10 -1.46
N GLU A 154 -12.55 -14.28 -2.07
CA GLU A 154 -13.16 -14.43 -3.39
C GLU A 154 -14.60 -13.90 -3.40
N ARG A 155 -15.41 -14.23 -2.39
CA ARG A 155 -16.79 -13.72 -2.24
C ARG A 155 -16.83 -12.20 -2.08
N PHE A 156 -15.93 -11.64 -1.27
CA PHE A 156 -15.80 -10.19 -1.12
C PHE A 156 -15.46 -9.54 -2.47
N ALA A 157 -14.47 -10.07 -3.18
CA ALA A 157 -14.07 -9.57 -4.50
C ALA A 157 -15.24 -9.65 -5.50
N GLU A 158 -15.96 -10.77 -5.55
CA GLU A 158 -17.12 -10.95 -6.44
C GLU A 158 -18.22 -9.92 -6.14
N ALA A 159 -18.53 -9.68 -4.86
CA ALA A 159 -19.56 -8.72 -4.46
C ALA A 159 -19.23 -7.30 -4.93
N VAL A 160 -18.01 -6.83 -4.68
CA VAL A 160 -17.59 -5.46 -5.03
C VAL A 160 -17.37 -5.29 -6.54
N PHE A 161 -16.82 -6.28 -7.22
CA PHE A 161 -16.70 -6.28 -8.68
C PHE A 161 -18.06 -6.20 -9.36
N THR A 162 -19.02 -6.99 -8.89
CA THR A 162 -20.39 -7.00 -9.43
C THR A 162 -21.07 -5.66 -9.21
N ARG A 163 -20.96 -5.10 -7.98
CA ARG A 163 -21.62 -3.83 -7.62
C ARG A 163 -21.06 -2.66 -8.40
N TYR A 164 -19.74 -2.58 -8.55
CA TYR A 164 -19.08 -1.38 -9.10
C TYR A 164 -18.52 -1.57 -10.52
N LYS A 165 -18.97 -2.60 -11.25
CA LYS A 165 -18.46 -2.96 -12.58
C LYS A 165 -18.49 -1.84 -13.61
N ASP A 166 -19.43 -0.89 -13.46
CA ASP A 166 -19.62 0.23 -14.37
C ASP A 166 -18.98 1.54 -13.85
N LYS A 167 -18.34 1.50 -12.67
CA LYS A 167 -17.76 2.67 -11.99
C LYS A 167 -16.24 2.59 -11.83
N VAL A 168 -15.69 1.39 -11.71
CA VAL A 168 -14.27 1.16 -11.40
C VAL A 168 -13.64 0.30 -12.50
N GLU A 169 -12.59 0.84 -13.12
CA GLU A 169 -11.81 0.18 -14.18
C GLU A 169 -10.56 -0.51 -13.62
N TYR A 170 -9.86 0.17 -12.70
CA TYR A 170 -8.56 -0.25 -12.15
C TYR A 170 -8.70 -0.82 -10.75
N TRP A 171 -8.23 -2.05 -10.58
CA TRP A 171 -8.28 -2.79 -9.32
C TRP A 171 -6.92 -3.32 -8.92
N MET A 172 -6.68 -3.47 -7.62
CA MET A 172 -5.54 -4.19 -7.05
C MET A 172 -6.06 -5.14 -5.97
N THR A 173 -5.44 -6.31 -5.82
CA THR A 173 -5.94 -7.33 -4.87
C THR A 173 -5.53 -7.02 -3.44
N PHE A 174 -4.24 -6.98 -3.16
CA PHE A 174 -3.69 -6.70 -1.83
C PHE A 174 -2.71 -5.54 -1.88
N ASN A 175 -2.71 -4.70 -0.84
CA ASN A 175 -1.71 -3.65 -0.68
C ASN A 175 -0.42 -4.21 -0.09
N GLU A 176 0.72 -3.86 -0.69
CA GLU A 176 2.07 -4.17 -0.17
C GLU A 176 2.18 -5.59 0.40
N ILE A 177 1.63 -6.57 -0.32
CA ILE A 177 1.53 -7.96 0.13
C ILE A 177 2.90 -8.54 0.55
N ASN A 178 3.99 -8.03 0.02
CA ASN A 178 5.33 -8.47 0.29
C ASN A 178 5.94 -7.91 1.59
N ASN A 179 5.29 -6.97 2.28
CA ASN A 179 5.78 -6.49 3.59
C ASN A 179 5.81 -7.61 4.63
N GLN A 180 4.94 -8.62 4.50
CA GLN A 180 4.96 -9.78 5.40
C GLN A 180 6.24 -10.63 5.31
N MET A 181 7.10 -10.43 4.28
CA MET A 181 8.43 -11.06 4.23
C MET A 181 9.33 -10.59 5.38
N ASP A 182 9.12 -9.38 5.91
CA ASP A 182 9.75 -8.92 7.15
C ASP A 182 9.03 -9.53 8.37
N VAL A 183 9.33 -10.80 8.63
CA VAL A 183 8.74 -11.56 9.76
C VAL A 183 9.23 -11.06 11.12
N GLY A 184 10.25 -10.20 11.16
CA GLY A 184 10.74 -9.57 12.37
C GLY A 184 9.80 -8.49 12.91
N ASN A 185 8.95 -7.94 12.07
CA ASN A 185 7.92 -6.97 12.45
C ASN A 185 6.53 -7.62 12.51
N PRO A 186 6.00 -7.92 13.72
CA PRO A 186 4.72 -8.61 13.87
C PRO A 186 3.53 -7.83 13.29
N LEU A 187 3.67 -6.52 13.12
CA LEU A 187 2.63 -5.67 12.53
C LEU A 187 2.33 -6.09 11.08
N PHE A 188 3.36 -6.47 10.31
CA PHE A 188 3.16 -6.81 8.90
C PHE A 188 2.40 -8.12 8.69
N LEU A 189 2.71 -9.18 9.45
CA LEU A 189 1.92 -10.42 9.38
C LEU A 189 0.48 -10.21 9.87
N TRP A 190 0.30 -9.40 10.92
CA TRP A 190 -1.02 -9.09 11.43
C TRP A 190 -1.88 -8.33 10.42
N THR A 191 -1.36 -7.25 9.86
CA THR A 191 -2.15 -6.38 8.95
C THR A 191 -2.30 -6.96 7.56
N ASN A 192 -1.28 -7.66 7.02
CA ASN A 192 -1.38 -8.28 5.70
C ASN A 192 -2.19 -9.57 5.70
N ALA A 193 -2.03 -10.40 6.73
CA ALA A 193 -2.53 -11.78 6.72
C ALA A 193 -3.45 -12.17 7.89
N GLY A 194 -3.67 -11.26 8.86
CA GLY A 194 -4.46 -11.54 10.05
C GLY A 194 -3.79 -12.53 11.01
N ILE A 195 -2.46 -12.57 11.05
CA ILE A 195 -1.70 -13.61 11.75
C ILE A 195 -0.88 -13.01 12.91
N GLN A 196 -1.04 -13.60 14.08
CA GLN A 196 -0.11 -13.48 15.19
C GLN A 196 0.67 -14.79 15.32
N VAL A 197 2.00 -14.71 15.22
CA VAL A 197 2.90 -15.84 15.40
C VAL A 197 2.91 -16.23 16.87
N GLN A 198 2.72 -17.51 17.17
CA GLN A 198 2.67 -18.01 18.53
C GLN A 198 4.09 -18.36 19.04
N PRO A 199 4.31 -18.34 20.36
CA PRO A 199 5.58 -18.78 20.92
C PRO A 199 5.95 -20.20 20.45
N GLY A 200 7.16 -20.35 19.91
CA GLY A 200 7.67 -21.63 19.40
C GLY A 200 7.36 -21.93 17.93
N GLU A 201 6.58 -21.10 17.26
CA GLU A 201 6.41 -21.20 15.80
C GLU A 201 7.56 -20.51 15.04
N ASP A 202 7.94 -21.09 13.92
CA ASP A 202 8.83 -20.42 12.97
C ASP A 202 8.04 -19.44 12.09
N ALA A 203 8.24 -18.14 12.32
CA ALA A 203 7.52 -17.06 11.66
C ALA A 203 7.66 -17.09 10.12
N ARG A 204 8.84 -17.51 9.62
CA ARG A 204 9.11 -17.61 8.19
C ARG A 204 8.26 -18.72 7.54
N SER A 205 8.17 -19.87 8.19
CA SER A 205 7.29 -20.98 7.74
C SER A 205 5.82 -20.57 7.72
N VAL A 206 5.37 -19.92 8.79
CA VAL A 206 4.00 -19.40 8.89
C VAL A 206 3.70 -18.41 7.77
N MET A 207 4.63 -17.49 7.50
CA MET A 207 4.50 -16.50 6.42
C MET A 207 4.34 -17.19 5.06
N TYR A 208 5.17 -18.17 4.71
CA TYR A 208 5.07 -18.84 3.41
C TYR A 208 3.77 -19.63 3.24
N ILE A 209 3.26 -20.27 4.29
CA ILE A 209 1.95 -20.95 4.26
C ILE A 209 0.83 -19.96 3.99
N SER A 210 0.83 -18.83 4.69
CA SER A 210 -0.17 -17.80 4.48
C SER A 210 -0.04 -17.10 3.12
N ALA A 211 1.18 -16.89 2.66
CA ALA A 211 1.45 -16.33 1.34
C ALA A 211 0.85 -17.19 0.21
N HIS A 212 0.93 -18.52 0.32
CA HIS A 212 0.27 -19.42 -0.64
C HIS A 212 -1.24 -19.15 -0.73
N HIS A 213 -1.93 -19.09 0.41
CA HIS A 213 -3.35 -18.81 0.44
C HIS A 213 -3.70 -17.40 -0.07
N GLN A 214 -2.89 -16.38 0.25
CA GLN A 214 -3.13 -15.04 -0.28
C GLN A 214 -2.89 -14.94 -1.79
N LEU A 215 -1.88 -15.63 -2.32
CA LEU A 215 -1.62 -15.70 -3.75
C LEU A 215 -2.78 -16.40 -4.49
N LEU A 216 -3.33 -17.48 -3.91
CA LEU A 216 -4.55 -18.12 -4.42
C LEU A 216 -5.76 -17.17 -4.36
N ALA A 217 -5.95 -16.47 -3.25
CA ALA A 217 -7.05 -15.51 -3.09
C ALA A 217 -6.96 -14.39 -4.14
N SER A 218 -5.75 -13.89 -4.39
CA SER A 218 -5.50 -12.91 -5.45
C SER A 218 -5.80 -13.47 -6.84
N ALA A 219 -5.32 -14.66 -7.16
CA ALA A 219 -5.57 -15.29 -8.45
C ALA A 219 -7.07 -15.56 -8.71
N LYS A 220 -7.79 -16.06 -7.70
CA LYS A 220 -9.24 -16.25 -7.77
C LYS A 220 -9.98 -14.92 -7.97
N ALA A 221 -9.56 -13.84 -7.27
CA ALA A 221 -10.13 -12.51 -7.49
C ALA A 221 -9.91 -12.01 -8.93
N VAL A 222 -8.72 -12.23 -9.52
CA VAL A 222 -8.47 -11.90 -10.92
C VAL A 222 -9.41 -12.68 -11.84
N ILE A 223 -9.52 -14.00 -11.65
CA ILE A 223 -10.37 -14.87 -12.47
C ILE A 223 -11.84 -14.45 -12.40
N VAL A 224 -12.37 -14.21 -11.18
CA VAL A 224 -13.77 -13.80 -11.02
C VAL A 224 -14.02 -12.40 -11.56
N GLY A 225 -13.07 -11.47 -11.36
CA GLY A 225 -13.16 -10.12 -11.91
C GLY A 225 -13.21 -10.10 -13.44
N LYS A 226 -12.34 -10.87 -14.10
CA LYS A 226 -12.34 -11.00 -15.57
C LYS A 226 -13.60 -11.69 -16.11
N LYS A 227 -14.20 -12.58 -15.36
CA LYS A 227 -15.49 -13.19 -15.71
C LYS A 227 -16.65 -12.19 -15.64
N ILE A 228 -16.63 -11.27 -14.64
CA ILE A 228 -17.65 -10.22 -14.47
C ILE A 228 -17.50 -9.12 -15.52
N ASN A 229 -16.28 -8.64 -15.72
CA ASN A 229 -15.97 -7.65 -16.73
C ASN A 229 -14.56 -7.89 -17.32
N PRO A 230 -14.44 -8.39 -18.54
CA PRO A 230 -13.15 -8.65 -19.19
C PRO A 230 -12.25 -7.41 -19.35
N GLU A 231 -12.85 -6.20 -19.35
CA GLU A 231 -12.13 -4.94 -19.51
C GLU A 231 -11.47 -4.45 -18.20
N PHE A 232 -11.79 -5.04 -17.06
CA PHE A 232 -11.11 -4.69 -15.81
C PHE A 232 -9.60 -4.79 -15.95
N LYS A 233 -8.90 -3.81 -15.40
CA LYS A 233 -7.45 -3.86 -15.21
C LYS A 233 -7.18 -4.23 -13.76
N ILE A 234 -6.72 -5.46 -13.53
CA ILE A 234 -6.49 -5.99 -12.18
C ILE A 234 -4.99 -6.20 -11.99
N GLY A 235 -4.42 -5.46 -11.04
CA GLY A 235 -3.00 -5.46 -10.73
C GLY A 235 -2.67 -6.13 -9.40
N ALA A 236 -1.39 -6.44 -9.23
CA ALA A 236 -0.79 -6.68 -7.92
C ALA A 236 -0.12 -5.41 -7.41
N MET A 237 -0.08 -5.23 -6.09
CA MET A 237 0.58 -4.08 -5.47
C MET A 237 1.62 -4.53 -4.45
N VAL A 238 2.85 -4.05 -4.61
CA VAL A 238 4.00 -4.40 -3.78
C VAL A 238 4.73 -3.17 -3.26
N SER A 239 5.32 -3.29 -2.08
CA SER A 239 6.30 -2.32 -1.58
C SER A 239 7.65 -2.60 -2.22
N HIS A 240 8.25 -1.62 -2.88
CA HIS A 240 9.55 -1.82 -3.48
C HIS A 240 10.61 -0.87 -2.91
N VAL A 241 11.36 -1.41 -1.96
CA VAL A 241 12.54 -0.78 -1.37
C VAL A 241 13.76 -1.46 -1.97
N PRO A 242 14.45 -0.85 -2.95
CA PRO A 242 15.61 -1.48 -3.58
C PRO A 242 16.76 -1.57 -2.58
N VAL A 243 17.47 -2.70 -2.62
CA VAL A 243 18.63 -2.97 -1.78
C VAL A 243 19.88 -2.86 -2.62
N TYR A 244 20.72 -1.87 -2.36
CA TYR A 244 21.98 -1.67 -3.06
C TYR A 244 23.11 -2.49 -2.44
N PRO A 245 24.10 -2.96 -3.23
CA PRO A 245 25.36 -3.39 -2.67
C PRO A 245 26.13 -2.18 -2.14
N TYR A 246 26.73 -2.31 -0.95
CA TYR A 246 27.54 -1.23 -0.37
C TYR A 246 28.77 -0.88 -1.21
N SER A 247 29.32 -1.89 -1.91
CA SER A 247 30.48 -1.72 -2.76
C SER A 247 30.41 -2.63 -4.00
N CYS A 248 31.42 -2.50 -4.89
CA CYS A 248 31.60 -3.42 -6.01
C CYS A 248 32.25 -4.76 -5.63
N ASP A 249 32.44 -5.08 -4.35
CA ASP A 249 32.81 -6.41 -3.91
C ASP A 249 31.74 -7.42 -4.38
N PRO A 250 32.13 -8.49 -5.12
CA PRO A 250 31.18 -9.52 -5.55
C PRO A 250 30.33 -10.13 -4.43
N LYS A 251 30.82 -10.14 -3.19
CA LYS A 251 30.07 -10.61 -2.03
C LYS A 251 28.97 -9.62 -1.62
N ASP A 252 29.22 -8.32 -1.71
CA ASP A 252 28.20 -7.28 -1.46
C ASP A 252 27.13 -7.33 -2.55
N ILE A 253 27.54 -7.51 -3.83
CA ILE A 253 26.62 -7.65 -4.95
C ILE A 253 25.71 -8.87 -4.74
N MET A 254 26.25 -10.03 -4.33
CA MET A 254 25.45 -11.22 -4.06
C MET A 254 24.57 -11.06 -2.82
N ALA A 255 25.01 -10.33 -1.80
CA ALA A 255 24.18 -10.01 -0.62
C ALA A 255 22.96 -9.16 -1.03
N ALA A 256 23.16 -8.15 -1.86
CA ALA A 256 22.06 -7.32 -2.39
C ALA A 256 21.09 -8.12 -3.28
N GLU A 257 21.62 -8.99 -4.17
CA GLU A 257 20.80 -9.88 -5.00
C GLU A 257 19.91 -10.78 -4.15
N ILE A 258 20.46 -11.38 -3.07
CA ILE A 258 19.71 -12.26 -2.16
C ILE A 258 18.64 -11.47 -1.41
N ALA A 259 18.97 -10.27 -0.91
CA ALA A 259 18.03 -9.42 -0.20
C ALA A 259 16.87 -8.95 -1.10
N ASN A 260 17.16 -8.60 -2.36
CA ASN A 260 16.13 -8.20 -3.32
C ASN A 260 15.17 -9.34 -3.70
N ARG A 261 15.52 -10.62 -3.51
CA ARG A 261 14.60 -11.76 -3.77
C ARG A 261 13.34 -11.68 -2.91
N GLU A 262 13.42 -11.14 -1.71
CA GLU A 262 12.25 -10.92 -0.86
C GLU A 262 11.28 -9.89 -1.48
N ARG A 263 11.79 -8.92 -2.24
CA ARG A 263 10.96 -7.95 -2.96
C ARG A 263 10.27 -8.56 -4.17
N PHE A 264 10.88 -9.59 -4.78
CA PHE A 264 10.40 -10.21 -6.01
C PHE A 264 9.53 -11.45 -5.81
N PHE A 265 9.49 -12.07 -4.64
CA PHE A 265 8.75 -13.31 -4.40
C PHE A 265 7.28 -13.20 -4.82
N PHE A 266 6.55 -12.24 -4.26
CA PHE A 266 5.14 -12.05 -4.56
C PHE A 266 4.88 -11.61 -6.01
N PRO A 267 5.53 -10.56 -6.53
CA PRO A 267 5.29 -10.15 -7.91
C PRO A 267 5.70 -11.21 -8.93
N ASP A 268 6.74 -12.02 -8.66
CA ASP A 268 7.08 -13.16 -9.53
C ASP A 268 5.91 -14.15 -9.67
N VAL A 269 5.20 -14.45 -8.57
CA VAL A 269 4.06 -15.36 -8.62
C VAL A 269 2.84 -14.68 -9.24
N HIS A 270 2.53 -13.44 -8.87
CA HIS A 270 1.40 -12.69 -9.44
C HIS A 270 1.48 -12.54 -10.97
N VAL A 271 2.69 -12.31 -11.48
CA VAL A 271 2.90 -12.07 -12.92
C VAL A 271 3.10 -13.36 -13.70
N ARG A 272 3.77 -14.37 -13.13
CA ARG A 272 4.14 -15.60 -13.84
C ARG A 272 3.24 -16.78 -13.54
N GLY A 273 2.36 -16.68 -12.55
CA GLY A 273 1.46 -17.75 -12.14
C GLY A 273 2.15 -18.99 -11.56
N LYS A 274 3.40 -18.86 -11.12
CA LYS A 274 4.18 -20.00 -10.57
C LYS A 274 5.27 -19.53 -9.63
N TYR A 275 5.66 -20.39 -8.70
CA TYR A 275 6.75 -20.13 -7.77
C TYR A 275 8.12 -20.04 -8.47
N PRO A 276 8.94 -19.02 -8.15
CA PRO A 276 10.30 -18.91 -8.69
C PRO A 276 11.24 -19.95 -8.05
N ALA A 277 12.23 -20.40 -8.81
CA ALA A 277 13.16 -21.45 -8.38
C ALA A 277 13.91 -21.13 -7.07
N TYR A 278 14.28 -19.85 -6.85
CA TYR A 278 14.94 -19.44 -5.61
C TYR A 278 14.06 -19.61 -4.38
N ALA A 279 12.75 -19.34 -4.50
CA ALA A 279 11.79 -19.53 -3.43
C ALA A 279 11.58 -21.02 -3.11
N LEU A 280 11.45 -21.88 -4.11
CA LEU A 280 11.37 -23.33 -3.91
C LEU A 280 12.60 -23.87 -3.19
N LYS A 281 13.80 -23.36 -3.53
CA LYS A 281 15.04 -23.73 -2.84
C LYS A 281 15.11 -23.22 -1.41
N GLU A 282 14.52 -22.07 -1.13
CA GLU A 282 14.41 -21.57 0.25
C GLU A 282 13.44 -22.43 1.07
N LEU A 283 12.27 -22.75 0.53
CA LEU A 283 11.31 -23.66 1.16
C LEU A 283 11.94 -25.02 1.49
N ASP A 284 12.70 -25.59 0.55
CA ASP A 284 13.46 -26.84 0.79
C ASP A 284 14.43 -26.71 1.97
N ARG A 285 15.17 -25.59 2.05
CA ARG A 285 16.12 -25.34 3.16
C ARG A 285 15.45 -25.15 4.51
N LEU A 286 14.27 -24.53 4.53
CA LEU A 286 13.45 -24.32 5.71
C LEU A 286 12.64 -25.56 6.10
N GLY A 287 12.59 -26.59 5.24
CA GLY A 287 11.74 -27.76 5.43
C GLY A 287 10.23 -27.43 5.36
N VAL A 288 9.88 -26.31 4.73
CA VAL A 288 8.48 -25.86 4.61
C VAL A 288 7.82 -26.53 3.43
N LYS A 289 6.68 -27.19 3.69
CA LYS A 289 5.78 -27.69 2.67
C LYS A 289 4.58 -26.77 2.55
N LEU A 290 4.41 -26.15 1.37
CA LEU A 290 3.22 -25.36 1.10
C LEU A 290 1.97 -26.27 1.07
N PRO A 291 0.82 -25.80 1.55
CA PRO A 291 -0.44 -26.55 1.57
C PRO A 291 -1.11 -26.57 0.19
N ILE A 292 -0.36 -26.97 -0.85
CA ILE A 292 -0.84 -27.01 -2.23
C ILE A 292 -1.84 -28.15 -2.38
N GLU A 293 -3.02 -27.83 -2.90
CA GLU A 293 -4.05 -28.79 -3.26
C GLU A 293 -4.15 -28.97 -4.79
N PRO A 294 -4.74 -30.09 -5.28
CA PRO A 294 -4.96 -30.26 -6.71
C PRO A 294 -5.75 -29.11 -7.33
N GLY A 295 -5.21 -28.50 -8.39
CA GLY A 295 -5.78 -27.34 -9.09
C GLY A 295 -5.23 -25.98 -8.66
N ASP A 296 -4.48 -25.88 -7.56
CA ASP A 296 -3.92 -24.60 -7.12
C ASP A 296 -2.94 -23.98 -8.13
N GLU A 297 -2.11 -24.81 -8.76
CA GLU A 297 -1.18 -24.36 -9.78
C GLU A 297 -1.90 -23.83 -11.03
N ASP A 298 -3.01 -24.44 -11.43
CA ASP A 298 -3.86 -23.97 -12.53
C ASP A 298 -4.53 -22.65 -12.21
N ILE A 299 -4.98 -22.47 -10.95
CA ILE A 299 -5.55 -21.22 -10.46
C ILE A 299 -4.50 -20.10 -10.52
N LEU A 300 -3.31 -20.34 -9.99
CA LEU A 300 -2.22 -19.36 -10.03
C LEU A 300 -1.86 -18.98 -11.47
N ALA A 301 -1.75 -19.95 -12.37
CA ALA A 301 -1.41 -19.74 -13.77
C ALA A 301 -2.49 -18.96 -14.55
N SER A 302 -3.77 -19.17 -14.20
CA SER A 302 -4.92 -18.53 -14.85
C SER A 302 -5.26 -17.15 -14.27
N GLY A 303 -4.83 -16.87 -13.04
CA GLY A 303 -5.14 -15.65 -12.30
C GLY A 303 -3.98 -14.64 -12.25
N THR A 304 -3.20 -14.53 -13.32
CA THR A 304 -2.12 -13.55 -13.44
C THR A 304 -2.64 -12.14 -13.66
N VAL A 305 -1.88 -11.14 -13.24
CA VAL A 305 -2.30 -9.73 -13.23
C VAL A 305 -2.03 -9.00 -14.55
N ASP A 306 -2.78 -7.92 -14.83
CA ASP A 306 -2.64 -7.11 -16.04
C ASP A 306 -1.51 -6.06 -15.94
N TYR A 307 -1.21 -5.56 -14.73
CA TYR A 307 -0.18 -4.56 -14.47
C TYR A 307 0.41 -4.76 -13.08
N LEU A 308 1.58 -4.18 -12.84
CA LEU A 308 2.22 -4.19 -11.53
C LEU A 308 2.22 -2.80 -10.94
N ALA A 309 1.51 -2.63 -9.83
CA ALA A 309 1.54 -1.44 -9.01
C ALA A 309 2.57 -1.57 -7.89
N PHE A 310 3.15 -0.44 -7.49
CA PHE A 310 4.10 -0.45 -6.39
C PHE A 310 4.10 0.87 -5.61
N SER A 311 4.56 0.79 -4.35
CA SER A 311 4.96 1.92 -3.53
C SER A 311 6.47 2.08 -3.56
N TYR A 312 6.91 3.33 -3.54
CA TYR A 312 8.31 3.70 -3.39
C TYR A 312 8.46 4.86 -2.42
N TYR A 313 9.24 4.68 -1.37
CA TYR A 313 9.50 5.73 -0.39
C TYR A 313 10.98 5.97 -0.15
N MET A 314 11.80 4.93 -0.30
CA MET A 314 13.20 4.92 0.08
C MET A 314 13.97 3.77 -0.56
N SER A 315 15.29 3.79 -0.41
CA SER A 315 16.20 2.69 -0.70
C SER A 315 17.03 2.32 0.52
N THR A 316 17.70 1.18 0.48
CA THR A 316 18.62 0.73 1.53
C THR A 316 19.87 0.09 0.91
N ALA A 317 20.86 -0.23 1.75
CA ALA A 317 22.08 -0.89 1.30
C ALA A 317 22.45 -2.08 2.19
N VAL A 318 23.20 -3.04 1.65
CA VAL A 318 23.74 -4.17 2.40
C VAL A 318 25.23 -4.32 2.16
N LYS A 319 25.94 -4.76 3.20
CA LYS A 319 27.33 -5.19 3.15
C LYS A 319 27.42 -6.59 3.71
N HIS A 320 28.09 -7.50 2.99
CA HIS A 320 28.06 -8.95 3.29
C HIS A 320 28.57 -9.32 4.69
N ASP A 321 29.44 -8.50 5.27
CA ASP A 321 30.07 -8.70 6.59
C ASP A 321 29.60 -7.70 7.66
N ALA A 322 28.63 -6.82 7.35
CA ALA A 322 28.09 -5.90 8.35
C ALA A 322 27.15 -6.64 9.33
N VAL A 323 27.23 -6.20 10.57
CA VAL A 323 26.25 -6.58 11.59
C VAL A 323 25.14 -5.53 11.56
N ALA A 324 23.90 -5.96 11.27
CA ALA A 324 22.76 -5.06 11.24
C ALA A 324 22.59 -4.37 12.61
N ASP A 325 22.35 -3.08 12.59
CA ASP A 325 21.94 -2.33 13.78
C ASP A 325 20.44 -2.61 14.02
N PRO A 326 20.09 -3.35 15.08
CA PRO A 326 18.70 -3.70 15.36
C PRO A 326 17.84 -2.48 15.72
N THR A 327 18.46 -1.33 16.00
CA THR A 327 17.76 -0.07 16.30
C THR A 327 17.48 0.75 15.02
N SER A 328 18.10 0.39 13.91
CA SER A 328 17.84 1.07 12.62
C SER A 328 16.44 0.75 12.13
N ILE A 329 15.63 1.77 11.94
CA ILE A 329 14.27 1.66 11.40
C ILE A 329 14.28 1.07 9.98
N LEU A 330 15.33 1.37 9.20
CA LEU A 330 15.44 0.95 7.80
C LEU A 330 16.11 -0.42 7.64
N ASN A 331 17.10 -0.69 8.47
CA ASN A 331 18.04 -1.78 8.24
C ASN A 331 17.96 -2.87 9.33
N GLY A 332 17.21 -2.64 10.43
CA GLY A 332 17.18 -3.51 11.60
C GLY A 332 16.72 -4.95 11.32
N GLY A 333 15.83 -5.13 10.33
CA GLY A 333 15.36 -6.46 9.88
C GLY A 333 16.19 -7.05 8.72
N LEU A 334 17.09 -6.28 8.12
CA LEU A 334 17.85 -6.68 6.93
C LEU A 334 19.23 -7.21 7.32
N LYS A 335 19.49 -8.48 7.05
CA LYS A 335 20.82 -9.07 7.32
C LYS A 335 21.90 -8.33 6.53
N GLY A 336 22.89 -7.77 7.26
CA GLY A 336 23.95 -6.96 6.67
C GLY A 336 23.52 -5.56 6.25
N GLY A 337 22.32 -5.10 6.69
CA GLY A 337 21.82 -3.77 6.42
C GLY A 337 22.76 -2.68 6.93
N ILE A 338 22.97 -1.65 6.13
CA ILE A 338 23.89 -0.55 6.42
C ILE A 338 23.35 0.74 5.78
N ASP A 339 23.65 1.88 6.38
CA ASP A 339 23.27 3.17 5.82
C ASP A 339 24.01 3.47 4.52
N ASN A 340 23.29 4.00 3.54
CA ASN A 340 23.89 4.46 2.30
C ASN A 340 24.58 5.83 2.54
N PRO A 341 25.93 5.92 2.40
CA PRO A 341 26.67 7.13 2.74
C PRO A 341 26.43 8.29 1.75
N TYR A 342 25.76 8.04 0.64
CA TYR A 342 25.53 9.03 -0.42
C TYR A 342 24.15 9.69 -0.35
N LEU A 343 23.26 9.20 0.54
CA LEU A 343 21.88 9.67 0.62
C LEU A 343 21.61 10.41 1.93
N LYS A 344 20.75 11.41 1.85
CA LYS A 344 20.15 12.06 3.02
C LYS A 344 18.89 11.33 3.45
N SER A 345 18.52 11.49 4.71
CA SER A 345 17.30 10.92 5.27
C SER A 345 16.33 12.00 5.76
N SER A 346 15.05 11.67 5.77
CA SER A 346 13.99 12.45 6.40
C SER A 346 14.10 12.40 7.92
N ASP A 347 13.25 13.17 8.65
CA ASP A 347 13.14 13.15 10.11
C ASP A 347 12.77 11.77 10.67
N TRP A 348 12.15 10.91 9.86
CA TRP A 348 11.84 9.51 10.19
C TRP A 348 12.89 8.51 9.73
N GLY A 349 14.07 8.96 9.31
CA GLY A 349 15.19 8.11 8.91
C GLY A 349 15.06 7.50 7.50
N TRP A 350 14.04 7.84 6.71
CA TRP A 350 13.85 7.31 5.36
C TRP A 350 14.75 8.04 4.37
N THR A 351 15.52 7.29 3.60
CA THR A 351 16.43 7.87 2.59
C THR A 351 15.65 8.55 1.48
N ILE A 352 16.16 9.71 1.04
CA ILE A 352 15.61 10.45 -0.10
C ILE A 352 16.44 10.09 -1.33
N ASP A 353 15.84 9.30 -2.23
CA ASP A 353 16.54 8.70 -3.37
C ASP A 353 15.69 8.71 -4.65
N PRO A 354 15.63 9.83 -5.38
CA PRO A 354 14.89 9.89 -6.63
C PRO A 354 15.50 8.99 -7.73
N ILE A 355 16.81 8.81 -7.77
CA ILE A 355 17.46 7.91 -8.73
C ILE A 355 17.06 6.45 -8.44
N GLY A 356 16.86 6.11 -7.17
CA GLY A 356 16.34 4.81 -6.77
C GLY A 356 14.96 4.51 -7.35
N LEU A 357 14.08 5.52 -7.48
CA LEU A 357 12.79 5.36 -8.14
C LEU A 357 12.96 5.02 -9.63
N ARG A 358 13.83 5.73 -10.36
CA ARG A 358 14.16 5.40 -11.77
C ARG A 358 14.74 3.99 -11.88
N TYR A 359 15.63 3.60 -10.96
CA TYR A 359 16.21 2.26 -10.91
C TYR A 359 15.12 1.19 -10.69
N VAL A 360 14.18 1.41 -9.78
CA VAL A 360 13.04 0.50 -9.52
C VAL A 360 12.16 0.35 -10.75
N LEU A 361 11.79 1.46 -11.40
CA LEU A 361 11.00 1.45 -12.62
C LEU A 361 11.66 0.60 -13.71
N ASN A 362 12.94 0.80 -13.96
CA ASN A 362 13.72 -0.01 -14.92
C ASN A 362 13.78 -1.47 -14.49
N THR A 363 14.05 -1.74 -13.22
CA THR A 363 14.16 -3.11 -12.70
C THR A 363 12.87 -3.90 -12.86
N LEU A 364 11.74 -3.31 -12.46
CA LEU A 364 10.43 -3.96 -12.54
C LEU A 364 9.99 -4.13 -13.99
N TYR A 365 10.14 -3.09 -14.82
CA TYR A 365 9.76 -3.16 -16.23
C TYR A 365 10.59 -4.18 -17.01
N ASN A 366 11.91 -4.18 -16.84
CA ASN A 366 12.79 -5.15 -17.48
C ASN A 366 12.51 -6.60 -17.04
N ARG A 367 12.10 -6.80 -15.78
CA ARG A 367 11.81 -8.12 -15.23
C ARG A 367 10.48 -8.69 -15.72
N TYR A 368 9.44 -7.85 -15.85
CA TYR A 368 8.06 -8.31 -16.05
C TYR A 368 7.46 -7.94 -17.39
N GLN A 369 7.93 -6.87 -18.05
CA GLN A 369 7.40 -6.35 -19.32
C GLN A 369 5.85 -6.12 -19.27
N LEU A 370 5.35 -5.72 -18.13
CA LEU A 370 3.97 -5.29 -17.90
C LEU A 370 3.93 -3.80 -17.64
N PRO A 371 2.80 -3.12 -17.95
CA PRO A 371 2.60 -1.74 -17.52
C PRO A 371 2.82 -1.62 -16.00
N LEU A 372 3.49 -0.55 -15.58
CA LEU A 372 3.72 -0.23 -14.17
C LEU A 372 2.80 0.90 -13.72
N PHE A 373 2.50 0.95 -12.42
CA PHE A 373 1.77 2.06 -11.81
C PHE A 373 2.39 2.43 -10.46
N ILE A 374 2.87 3.67 -10.30
CA ILE A 374 3.30 4.18 -9.00
C ILE A 374 2.04 4.60 -8.26
N VAL A 375 1.57 3.74 -7.36
CA VAL A 375 0.33 3.99 -6.60
C VAL A 375 0.57 4.56 -5.21
N GLU A 376 1.84 4.63 -4.78
CA GLU A 376 2.25 5.36 -3.60
C GLU A 376 3.70 5.86 -3.77
N ASN A 377 3.89 7.15 -3.49
CA ASN A 377 5.18 7.77 -3.26
C ASN A 377 4.95 8.98 -2.35
N GLY A 378 5.78 9.21 -1.33
CA GLY A 378 5.46 10.26 -0.39
C GLY A 378 6.57 10.60 0.59
N PHE A 379 6.41 11.76 1.22
CA PHE A 379 7.33 12.31 2.18
C PHE A 379 6.58 12.73 3.45
N GLY A 380 6.83 12.01 4.54
CA GLY A 380 6.32 12.38 5.86
C GLY A 380 7.14 13.50 6.46
N ALA A 381 6.49 14.60 6.85
CA ALA A 381 7.14 15.77 7.46
C ALA A 381 6.31 16.33 8.62
N ILE A 382 6.94 17.16 9.44
CA ILE A 382 6.24 17.98 10.44
C ILE A 382 5.90 19.29 9.76
N ASP A 383 4.60 19.60 9.66
CA ASP A 383 4.13 20.85 9.09
C ASP A 383 3.82 21.87 10.19
N THR A 384 4.12 23.15 9.93
CA THR A 384 3.82 24.26 10.80
C THR A 384 2.75 25.13 10.16
N VAL A 385 1.71 25.44 10.94
CA VAL A 385 0.72 26.45 10.55
C VAL A 385 1.23 27.80 11.00
N GLU A 386 1.50 28.69 10.05
CA GLU A 386 2.02 30.03 10.30
C GLU A 386 0.93 30.95 10.91
N ALA A 387 1.34 32.11 11.42
CA ALA A 387 0.42 33.05 12.08
C ALA A 387 -0.68 33.58 11.13
N ASP A 388 -0.45 33.61 9.84
CA ASP A 388 -1.42 33.99 8.80
C ASP A 388 -2.28 32.81 8.29
N GLY A 389 -2.05 31.61 8.85
CA GLY A 389 -2.73 30.37 8.48
C GLY A 389 -2.13 29.66 7.28
N SER A 390 -1.06 30.16 6.68
CA SER A 390 -0.35 29.48 5.59
C SER A 390 0.45 28.27 6.12
N ILE A 391 0.71 27.30 5.24
CA ILE A 391 1.53 26.12 5.53
C ILE A 391 2.54 25.96 4.41
N ASN A 392 3.79 26.27 4.74
CA ASN A 392 4.92 26.26 3.80
C ASN A 392 5.65 24.93 3.89
N ASP A 393 5.37 24.03 2.95
CA ASP A 393 5.91 22.67 2.89
C ASP A 393 6.86 22.46 1.70
N ASP A 394 7.81 23.39 1.53
CA ASP A 394 8.80 23.41 0.43
C ASP A 394 9.60 22.11 0.33
N THR A 395 9.99 21.50 1.45
CA THR A 395 10.72 20.23 1.47
C THR A 395 9.91 19.10 0.83
N ARG A 396 8.57 19.11 0.96
CA ARG A 396 7.69 18.15 0.30
C ARG A 396 7.64 18.42 -1.20
N ILE A 397 7.57 19.67 -1.61
CA ILE A 397 7.63 20.07 -3.02
C ILE A 397 8.95 19.59 -3.64
N ASP A 398 10.08 19.85 -3.00
CA ASP A 398 11.41 19.45 -3.51
C ASP A 398 11.56 17.92 -3.62
N TYR A 399 10.99 17.18 -2.65
CA TYR A 399 10.95 15.71 -2.71
C TYR A 399 10.16 15.23 -3.95
N PHE A 400 8.94 15.73 -4.12
CA PHE A 400 8.12 15.31 -5.26
C PHE A 400 8.68 15.77 -6.60
N ARG A 401 9.23 16.99 -6.69
CA ARG A 401 9.87 17.49 -7.90
C ARG A 401 10.96 16.54 -8.39
N SER A 402 11.91 16.23 -7.53
CA SER A 402 13.04 15.36 -7.88
C SER A 402 12.60 13.92 -8.23
N HIS A 403 11.56 13.40 -7.57
CA HIS A 403 11.03 12.07 -7.90
C HIS A 403 10.24 12.06 -9.21
N ILE A 404 9.46 13.10 -9.51
CA ILE A 404 8.75 13.23 -10.79
C ILE A 404 9.74 13.42 -11.95
N GLU A 405 10.84 14.15 -11.76
CA GLU A 405 11.93 14.22 -12.74
C GLU A 405 12.47 12.83 -13.06
N ALA A 406 12.78 12.02 -12.05
CA ALA A 406 13.24 10.63 -12.21
C ALA A 406 12.19 9.73 -12.91
N VAL A 407 10.90 9.95 -12.64
CA VAL A 407 9.80 9.28 -13.36
C VAL A 407 9.81 9.65 -14.84
N LYS A 408 9.93 10.96 -15.17
CA LYS A 408 10.01 11.42 -16.56
C LYS A 408 11.20 10.80 -17.29
N GLU A 409 12.37 10.75 -16.68
CA GLU A 409 13.55 10.09 -17.25
C GLU A 409 13.31 8.60 -17.52
N ALA A 410 12.70 7.86 -16.57
CA ALA A 410 12.39 6.45 -16.75
C ALA A 410 11.44 6.20 -17.93
N VAL A 411 10.44 7.06 -18.14
CA VAL A 411 9.49 6.94 -19.22
C VAL A 411 10.06 7.42 -20.56
N LEU A 412 10.69 8.60 -20.57
CA LEU A 412 11.08 9.28 -21.82
C LEU A 412 12.41 8.78 -22.37
N GLU A 413 13.37 8.46 -21.49
CA GLU A 413 14.71 8.02 -21.90
C GLU A 413 14.86 6.51 -21.85
N ASP A 414 14.31 5.84 -20.79
CA ASP A 414 14.49 4.40 -20.61
C ASP A 414 13.35 3.57 -21.23
N GLY A 415 12.23 4.20 -21.62
CA GLY A 415 11.12 3.54 -22.33
C GLY A 415 10.22 2.68 -21.45
N VAL A 416 10.15 2.99 -20.14
CA VAL A 416 9.25 2.30 -19.21
C VAL A 416 7.80 2.64 -19.51
N ASP A 417 6.94 1.61 -19.66
CA ASP A 417 5.49 1.79 -19.78
C ASP A 417 4.87 2.03 -18.41
N LEU A 418 4.58 3.30 -18.10
CA LEU A 418 4.04 3.75 -16.82
C LEU A 418 2.64 4.34 -17.02
N LEU A 419 1.65 3.79 -16.29
CA LEU A 419 0.25 4.22 -16.35
C LEU A 419 0.01 5.56 -15.66
N GLY A 420 0.67 5.79 -14.52
CA GLY A 420 0.41 6.98 -13.72
C GLY A 420 1.25 7.08 -12.44
N TYR A 421 0.98 8.15 -11.70
CA TYR A 421 1.67 8.51 -10.48
C TYR A 421 0.67 9.07 -9.46
N THR A 422 0.59 8.47 -8.28
CA THR A 422 -0.28 8.92 -7.19
C THR A 422 0.52 9.11 -5.89
N PRO A 423 0.78 10.37 -5.48
CA PRO A 423 1.34 10.68 -4.17
C PRO A 423 0.54 10.04 -3.03
N TRP A 424 1.26 9.50 -2.05
CA TRP A 424 0.65 8.96 -0.85
C TRP A 424 0.16 10.05 0.10
N GLY A 425 -1.07 9.90 0.59
CA GLY A 425 -1.64 10.83 1.54
C GLY A 425 -1.91 12.20 0.93
N ILE A 426 -2.63 12.29 -0.19
CA ILE A 426 -2.95 13.56 -0.85
C ILE A 426 -3.61 14.57 0.12
N ILE A 427 -4.32 14.09 1.11
CA ILE A 427 -4.76 14.76 2.33
C ILE A 427 -4.09 14.11 3.53
N ASP A 428 -3.85 14.84 4.62
CA ASP A 428 -3.25 14.28 5.83
C ASP A 428 -4.05 13.09 6.35
N VAL A 429 -3.35 12.02 6.71
CA VAL A 429 -3.92 10.76 7.18
C VAL A 429 -3.21 10.29 8.45
N VAL A 430 -3.84 9.38 9.18
CA VAL A 430 -3.18 8.65 10.27
C VAL A 430 -2.02 7.83 9.70
N SER A 431 -0.80 8.03 10.19
CA SER A 431 0.36 7.26 9.76
C SER A 431 0.20 5.77 10.10
N PHE A 432 0.41 4.89 9.14
CA PHE A 432 0.25 3.44 9.35
C PHE A 432 1.20 2.90 10.42
N THR A 433 2.49 3.21 10.31
CA THR A 433 3.53 2.61 11.18
C THR A 433 3.50 3.15 12.60
N THR A 434 3.15 4.43 12.79
CA THR A 434 3.21 5.08 14.10
C THR A 434 1.85 5.40 14.71
N GLY A 435 0.78 5.43 13.90
CA GLY A 435 -0.55 5.88 14.35
C GLY A 435 -0.64 7.38 14.60
N GLU A 436 0.34 8.17 14.18
CA GLU A 436 0.43 9.61 14.42
C GLU A 436 -0.19 10.42 13.28
N MET A 437 -0.84 11.52 13.63
CA MET A 437 -1.20 12.60 12.69
C MET A 437 -0.03 13.55 12.42
N LYS A 438 0.90 13.68 13.36
CA LYS A 438 2.08 14.56 13.28
C LYS A 438 2.99 14.25 12.07
N LYS A 439 3.07 12.97 11.67
CA LYS A 439 3.78 12.55 10.47
C LYS A 439 2.89 12.81 9.24
N ARG A 440 2.95 14.04 8.75
CA ARG A 440 2.06 14.51 7.71
C ARG A 440 2.59 14.23 6.31
N TYR A 441 1.74 13.67 5.48
CA TYR A 441 2.05 13.37 4.08
C TYR A 441 1.33 14.29 3.10
N GLY A 442 0.17 14.84 3.52
CA GLY A 442 -0.80 15.49 2.66
C GLY A 442 -0.33 16.80 2.06
N MET A 443 -0.93 17.14 0.94
CA MET A 443 -0.94 18.48 0.34
C MET A 443 -2.14 19.29 0.84
N ILE A 444 -3.05 18.62 1.54
CA ILE A 444 -4.17 19.20 2.28
C ILE A 444 -3.95 18.87 3.75
N TYR A 445 -3.85 19.89 4.57
CA TYR A 445 -3.72 19.78 6.03
C TYR A 445 -5.08 19.48 6.65
N VAL A 446 -5.08 18.61 7.66
CA VAL A 446 -6.24 18.35 8.51
C VAL A 446 -5.88 18.77 9.93
N ASP A 447 -6.68 19.68 10.51
CA ASP A 447 -6.51 20.15 11.88
C ASP A 447 -6.90 19.06 12.88
N ARG A 448 -5.96 18.14 13.12
CA ARG A 448 -6.03 17.04 14.07
C ARG A 448 -4.63 16.73 14.60
N ASP A 449 -4.50 16.52 15.92
CA ASP A 449 -3.28 16.10 16.57
C ASP A 449 -3.21 14.57 16.80
N ASN A 450 -2.12 14.11 17.46
CA ASN A 450 -1.92 12.69 17.75
C ASN A 450 -2.91 12.14 18.81
N GLU A 451 -3.47 13.01 19.65
CA GLU A 451 -4.42 12.67 20.72
C GLU A 451 -5.87 12.70 20.21
N GLY A 452 -6.08 13.07 18.96
CA GLY A 452 -7.39 13.16 18.34
C GLY A 452 -8.10 14.49 18.55
N ASN A 453 -7.41 15.51 19.09
CA ASN A 453 -7.96 16.86 19.21
C ASN A 453 -7.83 17.64 17.91
N GLY A 454 -8.61 18.72 17.78
CA GLY A 454 -8.61 19.59 16.61
C GLY A 454 -10.01 19.79 16.06
N THR A 455 -10.14 20.63 15.06
CA THR A 455 -11.43 21.01 14.46
C THR A 455 -11.80 20.16 13.24
N MET A 456 -10.90 19.30 12.77
CA MET A 456 -10.98 18.56 11.49
C MET A 456 -11.05 19.48 10.26
N LYS A 457 -10.79 20.77 10.39
CA LYS A 457 -10.79 21.70 9.27
C LYS A 457 -9.71 21.33 8.27
N ARG A 458 -10.04 21.38 6.97
CA ARG A 458 -9.11 21.20 5.87
C ARG A 458 -8.52 22.56 5.47
N SER A 459 -7.19 22.57 5.21
CA SER A 459 -6.49 23.76 4.71
C SER A 459 -5.48 23.34 3.64
N LYS A 460 -5.39 24.11 2.57
CA LYS A 460 -4.43 23.84 1.49
C LYS A 460 -3.03 24.21 1.95
N LYS A 461 -2.06 23.34 1.68
CA LYS A 461 -0.63 23.64 1.87
C LYS A 461 -0.06 24.26 0.58
N LYS A 462 1.14 24.78 0.63
CA LYS A 462 1.83 25.31 -0.55
C LYS A 462 1.95 24.28 -1.67
N SER A 463 2.23 23.03 -1.32
CA SER A 463 2.29 21.90 -2.25
C SER A 463 0.99 21.64 -3.01
N PHE A 464 -0.17 22.06 -2.50
CA PHE A 464 -1.45 21.92 -3.19
C PHE A 464 -1.46 22.64 -4.54
N GLU A 465 -1.11 23.93 -4.57
CA GLU A 465 -1.10 24.72 -5.81
C GLU A 465 0.05 24.29 -6.73
N TRP A 466 1.19 23.88 -6.16
CA TRP A 466 2.30 23.34 -6.94
C TRP A 466 1.87 22.05 -7.67
N TYR A 467 1.27 21.09 -6.99
CA TYR A 467 0.87 19.82 -7.60
C TYR A 467 -0.29 19.99 -8.60
N LYS A 468 -1.22 20.91 -8.33
CA LYS A 468 -2.23 21.34 -9.28
C LYS A 468 -1.61 21.79 -10.61
N ASN A 469 -0.54 22.59 -10.56
CA ASN A 469 0.19 23.03 -11.74
C ASN A 469 0.87 21.84 -12.46
N VAL A 470 1.51 20.95 -11.71
CA VAL A 470 2.11 19.72 -12.27
C VAL A 470 1.09 18.91 -13.06
N ILE A 471 -0.11 18.69 -12.50
CA ILE A 471 -1.19 17.95 -13.18
C ILE A 471 -1.67 18.71 -14.43
N ALA A 472 -1.88 20.01 -14.31
CA ALA A 472 -2.39 20.85 -15.41
C ALA A 472 -1.44 20.88 -16.62
N THR A 473 -0.13 20.82 -16.36
CA THR A 473 0.92 20.83 -17.39
C THR A 473 1.39 19.43 -17.79
N ASN A 474 0.71 18.37 -17.31
CA ASN A 474 1.13 16.97 -17.53
C ASN A 474 2.60 16.70 -17.14
N GLY A 475 3.06 17.35 -16.06
CA GLY A 475 4.43 17.21 -15.55
C GLY A 475 5.49 18.03 -16.32
N GLU A 476 5.10 18.95 -17.19
CA GLU A 476 6.07 19.79 -17.91
C GLU A 476 6.65 20.91 -17.02
N ASP A 477 5.86 21.45 -16.11
CA ASP A 477 6.24 22.51 -15.18
C ASP A 477 6.23 21.95 -13.74
N LEU A 478 7.44 21.80 -13.15
CA LEU A 478 7.67 21.17 -11.84
C LEU A 478 8.13 22.17 -10.78
#